data_cf2c8856355f8d62262d573a253353f3
#
_entry.id   cf2c8856355f8d62262d573a253353f3
#
_cell.length_a   1.000
_cell.length_b   1.000
_cell.length_c   1.000
_cell.angle_alpha   90.00
_cell.angle_beta   90.00
_cell.angle_gamma   90.00
#
_symmetry.space_group_name_H-M   'P 1'
#
loop_
_entity.id
_entity.type
_entity.pdbx_description
1 polymer ?
#
loop_
_entity_poly.entity_id
_entity_poly.type
_entity_poly.pdbx_seq_one_letter_code
_entity_poly.pdbx_strand_id
1 'polypeptide(L)'
;MKSDEIVIEELNTLLRGTYMGIRALDHHIQKLDNTELKQKFQSMQQEVKQNAQKLAQRIQDLEGVPANSEGISGRMHSFMHNLMLSENTKDIIEDALKGVDNYGIHYSEEVAKGDLDLESKRIVEDVINSNRRHAEELRQLLQ
;
A
#
# COMPACT_ATOMS: atom_id res chain seq x y z
N MET A 1 -2.47 -6.24 26.39
CA MET A 1 -1.20 -6.95 26.61
C MET A 1 -0.12 -6.39 25.66
N LYS A 2 1.11 -6.45 26.08
CA LYS A 2 2.23 -5.91 25.27
C LYS A 2 2.28 -6.49 23.86
N SER A 3 1.98 -7.79 23.69
CA SER A 3 2.00 -8.42 22.38
C SER A 3 0.97 -7.83 21.43
N ASP A 4 -0.24 -7.50 21.93
CA ASP A 4 -1.28 -6.87 21.11
C ASP A 4 -0.93 -5.43 20.76
N GLU A 5 -0.32 -4.71 21.70
CA GLU A 5 0.15 -3.35 21.43
C GLU A 5 1.19 -3.30 20.30
N ILE A 6 2.13 -4.25 20.30
CA ILE A 6 3.14 -4.36 19.26
C ILE A 6 2.48 -4.69 17.90
N VAL A 7 1.55 -5.64 17.90
CA VAL A 7 0.83 -6.02 16.68
C VAL A 7 0.04 -4.83 16.13
N ILE A 8 -0.68 -4.11 17.00
CA ILE A 8 -1.45 -2.93 16.59
C ILE A 8 -0.53 -1.88 15.96
N GLU A 9 0.62 -1.63 16.57
CA GLU A 9 1.59 -0.67 16.05
C GLU A 9 2.11 -1.08 14.66
N GLU A 10 2.47 -2.35 14.49
CA GLU A 10 2.93 -2.87 13.21
C GLU A 10 1.85 -2.79 12.14
N LEU A 11 0.63 -3.18 12.46
CA LEU A 11 -0.49 -3.09 11.52
C LEU A 11 -0.80 -1.64 11.15
N ASN A 12 -0.70 -0.72 12.11
CA ASN A 12 -0.91 0.70 11.82
C ASN A 12 0.18 1.27 10.92
N THR A 13 1.41 0.81 11.05
CA THR A 13 2.48 1.21 10.14
C THR A 13 2.17 0.77 8.71
N LEU A 14 1.70 -0.47 8.55
CA LEU A 14 1.27 -0.97 7.24
C LEU A 14 0.06 -0.21 6.71
N LEU A 15 -0.87 0.13 7.58
CA LEU A 15 -2.07 0.89 7.19
C LEU A 15 -1.69 2.29 6.68
N ARG A 16 -0.77 2.97 7.35
CA ARG A 16 -0.27 4.27 6.88
C ARG A 16 0.38 4.16 5.50
N GLY A 17 1.20 3.13 5.31
CA GLY A 17 1.80 2.87 4.01
C GLY A 17 0.76 2.58 2.93
N THR A 18 -0.31 1.88 3.30
CA THR A 18 -1.40 1.59 2.39
C THR A 18 -2.14 2.87 1.96
N TYR A 19 -2.40 3.77 2.91
CA TYR A 19 -2.99 5.08 2.57
C TYR A 19 -2.08 5.90 1.68
N MET A 20 -0.76 5.83 1.89
CA MET A 20 0.20 6.47 1.01
C MET A 20 0.08 5.93 -0.42
N GLY A 21 -0.06 4.61 -0.55
CA GLY A 21 -0.25 3.97 -1.86
C GLY A 21 -1.52 4.45 -2.55
N ILE A 22 -2.62 4.60 -1.80
CA ILE A 22 -3.89 5.10 -2.35
C ILE A 22 -3.71 6.51 -2.90
N ARG A 23 -3.04 7.39 -2.15
CA ARG A 23 -2.77 8.76 -2.60
C ARG A 23 -1.85 8.81 -3.82
N ALA A 24 -0.82 7.97 -3.82
CA ALA A 24 0.08 7.89 -4.96
C ALA A 24 -0.68 7.50 -6.23
N LEU A 25 -1.57 6.51 -6.11
CA LEU A 25 -2.41 6.10 -7.24
C LEU A 25 -3.34 7.22 -7.70
N ASP A 26 -3.89 8.01 -6.79
CA ASP A 26 -4.70 9.18 -7.18
C ASP A 26 -3.90 10.14 -8.08
N HIS A 27 -2.66 10.45 -7.70
CA HIS A 27 -1.82 11.33 -8.50
C HIS A 27 -1.48 10.71 -9.86
N HIS A 28 -1.16 9.43 -9.89
CA HIS A 28 -0.87 8.72 -11.14
C HIS A 28 -2.10 8.72 -12.07
N ILE A 29 -3.27 8.41 -11.53
CA ILE A 29 -4.51 8.37 -12.30
C ILE A 29 -4.80 9.72 -12.94
N GLN A 30 -4.60 10.81 -12.19
CA GLN A 30 -4.84 12.16 -12.70
C GLN A 30 -3.92 12.52 -13.87
N LYS A 31 -2.73 11.96 -13.93
CA LYS A 31 -1.74 12.28 -14.96
C LYS A 31 -1.81 11.37 -16.18
N LEU A 32 -2.48 10.23 -16.08
CA LEU A 32 -2.60 9.29 -17.18
C LEU A 32 -3.64 9.78 -18.20
N ASP A 33 -3.28 9.77 -19.48
CA ASP A 33 -4.17 10.16 -20.56
C ASP A 33 -4.94 8.97 -21.15
N ASN A 34 -4.35 7.79 -21.11
CA ASN A 34 -4.93 6.58 -21.69
C ASN A 34 -6.05 6.04 -20.80
N THR A 35 -7.25 5.95 -21.35
CA THR A 35 -8.45 5.54 -20.61
C THR A 35 -8.32 4.10 -20.06
N GLU A 36 -7.81 3.18 -20.87
CA GLU A 36 -7.63 1.79 -20.46
C GLU A 36 -6.65 1.68 -19.29
N LEU A 37 -5.54 2.42 -19.34
CA LEU A 37 -4.54 2.42 -18.31
C LEU A 37 -5.09 3.06 -17.02
N LYS A 38 -5.85 4.15 -17.15
CA LYS A 38 -6.55 4.75 -16.00
C LYS A 38 -7.44 3.73 -15.30
N GLN A 39 -8.20 2.96 -16.07
CA GLN A 39 -9.11 1.96 -15.51
C GLN A 39 -8.34 0.87 -14.76
N LYS A 40 -7.20 0.46 -15.29
CA LYS A 40 -6.35 -0.53 -14.59
C LYS A 40 -5.84 0.02 -13.27
N PHE A 41 -5.37 1.26 -13.25
CA PHE A 41 -4.90 1.91 -12.03
C PHE A 41 -6.05 2.10 -11.03
N GLN A 42 -7.24 2.45 -11.51
CA GLN A 42 -8.42 2.58 -10.65
C GLN A 42 -8.80 1.24 -10.01
N SER A 43 -8.71 0.15 -10.76
CA SER A 43 -8.96 -1.19 -10.23
C SER A 43 -7.93 -1.58 -9.15
N MET A 44 -6.65 -1.27 -9.38
CA MET A 44 -5.63 -1.48 -8.38
C MET A 44 -5.92 -0.67 -7.11
N GLN A 45 -6.32 0.58 -7.28
CA GLN A 45 -6.63 1.46 -6.15
C GLN A 45 -7.79 0.90 -5.33
N GLN A 46 -8.82 0.35 -5.97
CA GLN A 46 -9.94 -0.26 -5.25
C GLN A 46 -9.47 -1.45 -4.40
N GLU A 47 -8.58 -2.28 -4.94
CA GLU A 47 -8.02 -3.39 -4.15
C GLU A 47 -7.17 -2.88 -2.99
N VAL A 48 -6.39 -1.82 -3.20
CA VAL A 48 -5.58 -1.23 -2.12
C VAL A 48 -6.48 -0.66 -1.03
N LYS A 49 -7.60 -0.05 -1.39
CA LYS A 49 -8.60 0.43 -0.43
C LYS A 49 -9.20 -0.74 0.37
N GLN A 50 -9.47 -1.86 -0.27
CA GLN A 50 -9.93 -3.06 0.42
C GLN A 50 -8.87 -3.59 1.39
N ASN A 51 -7.62 -3.55 0.99
CA ASN A 51 -6.50 -3.93 1.87
C ASN A 51 -6.45 -3.03 3.11
N ALA A 52 -6.65 -1.73 2.94
CA ALA A 52 -6.70 -0.79 4.06
C ALA A 52 -7.84 -1.15 5.02
N GLN A 53 -9.01 -1.51 4.49
CA GLN A 53 -10.15 -1.92 5.32
C GLN A 53 -9.86 -3.18 6.12
N LYS A 54 -9.18 -4.16 5.52
CA LYS A 54 -8.80 -5.40 6.20
C LYS A 54 -7.86 -5.11 7.37
N LEU A 55 -6.86 -4.26 7.14
CA LEU A 55 -5.91 -3.88 8.18
C LEU A 55 -6.61 -3.10 9.30
N ALA A 56 -7.44 -2.14 8.94
CA ALA A 56 -8.18 -1.34 9.92
C ALA A 56 -9.11 -2.20 10.76
N GLN A 57 -9.83 -3.14 10.13
CA GLN A 57 -10.74 -4.04 10.85
C GLN A 57 -9.97 -4.90 11.85
N ARG A 58 -8.82 -5.44 11.45
CA ARG A 58 -8.01 -6.25 12.37
C ARG A 58 -7.53 -5.45 13.57
N ILE A 59 -7.13 -4.20 13.35
CA ILE A 59 -6.72 -3.31 14.44
C ILE A 59 -7.87 -3.10 15.41
N GLN A 60 -9.08 -2.87 14.90
CA GLN A 60 -10.26 -2.71 15.73
C GLN A 60 -10.59 -4.01 16.50
N ASP A 61 -10.44 -5.16 15.85
CA ASP A 61 -10.66 -6.46 16.50
C ASP A 61 -9.70 -6.68 17.68
N LEU A 62 -8.51 -6.09 17.60
CA LEU A 62 -7.52 -6.13 18.67
C LEU A 62 -7.71 -4.99 19.68
N GLU A 63 -8.82 -4.24 19.57
CA GLU A 63 -9.17 -3.11 20.42
C GLU A 63 -8.22 -1.92 20.28
N GLY A 64 -7.56 -1.82 19.13
CA GLY A 64 -6.73 -0.67 18.79
C GLY A 64 -7.49 0.39 18.01
N VAL A 65 -6.84 1.52 17.78
CA VAL A 65 -7.39 2.61 16.98
C VAL A 65 -6.67 2.64 15.64
N PRO A 66 -7.38 2.40 14.51
CA PRO A 66 -6.74 2.43 13.20
C PRO A 66 -6.18 3.81 12.87
N ALA A 67 -5.00 3.82 12.25
CA ALA A 67 -4.39 5.04 11.73
C ALA A 67 -5.28 5.64 10.64
N ASN A 68 -5.15 6.94 10.43
CA ASN A 68 -5.82 7.63 9.32
C ASN A 68 -4.77 8.12 8.33
N SER A 69 -5.24 8.68 7.20
CA SER A 69 -4.37 9.14 6.13
C SER A 69 -3.52 10.36 6.51
N GLU A 70 -3.81 11.00 7.64
CA GLU A 70 -3.08 12.19 8.09
C GLU A 70 -1.80 11.83 8.86
N GLY A 71 -1.64 10.58 9.28
CA GLY A 71 -0.48 10.11 10.03
C GLY A 71 0.74 9.80 9.18
N ILE A 72 0.90 10.43 8.01
CA ILE A 72 2.02 10.17 7.10
C ILE A 72 3.27 10.88 7.61
N SER A 73 4.38 10.11 7.74
CA SER A 73 5.66 10.63 8.21
C SER A 73 6.33 11.53 7.16
N GLY A 74 7.34 12.31 7.59
CA GLY A 74 8.12 13.15 6.67
C GLY A 74 8.79 12.35 5.55
N ARG A 75 9.26 11.13 5.85
CA ARG A 75 9.84 10.24 4.85
C ARG A 75 8.81 9.85 3.78
N MET A 76 7.59 9.56 4.19
CA MET A 76 6.50 9.24 3.29
C MET A 76 6.11 10.45 2.44
N HIS A 77 6.11 11.64 3.02
CA HIS A 77 5.86 12.88 2.27
C HIS A 77 6.90 13.10 1.19
N SER A 78 8.17 12.87 1.49
CA SER A 78 9.25 13.01 0.51
C SER A 78 9.09 12.03 -0.64
N PHE A 79 8.74 10.79 -0.33
CA PHE A 79 8.48 9.76 -1.35
C PHE A 79 7.33 10.18 -2.26
N MET A 80 6.22 10.65 -1.68
CA MET A 80 5.07 11.10 -2.47
C MET A 80 5.39 12.31 -3.33
N HIS A 81 6.18 13.25 -2.79
CA HIS A 81 6.59 14.41 -3.57
C HIS A 81 7.36 13.99 -4.82
N ASN A 82 8.27 13.04 -4.69
CA ASN A 82 9.03 12.53 -5.84
C ASN A 82 8.12 11.86 -6.87
N LEU A 83 7.10 11.11 -6.43
CA LEU A 83 6.14 10.50 -7.34
C LEU A 83 5.34 11.53 -8.12
N MET A 84 5.06 12.69 -7.52
CA MET A 84 4.31 13.76 -8.17
C MET A 84 5.05 14.41 -9.32
N LEU A 85 6.36 14.21 -9.42
CA LEU A 85 7.18 14.80 -10.48
C LEU A 85 7.09 14.03 -11.80
N SER A 86 6.63 12.79 -11.78
CA SER A 86 6.54 11.95 -12.97
C SER A 86 5.36 12.38 -13.85
N GLU A 87 5.61 12.60 -15.13
CA GLU A 87 4.59 13.10 -16.06
C GLU A 87 4.33 12.18 -17.26
N ASN A 88 5.35 11.44 -17.72
CA ASN A 88 5.11 10.54 -18.84
C ASN A 88 4.67 9.16 -18.36
N THR A 89 3.93 8.46 -19.23
CA THR A 89 3.28 7.18 -18.91
C THR A 89 4.27 6.14 -18.36
N LYS A 90 5.40 5.99 -19.01
CA LYS A 90 6.41 4.99 -18.61
C LYS A 90 6.91 5.27 -17.20
N ASP A 91 7.26 6.52 -16.91
CA ASP A 91 7.76 6.91 -15.58
C ASP A 91 6.70 6.75 -14.51
N ILE A 92 5.45 7.04 -14.82
CA ILE A 92 4.33 6.84 -13.90
C ILE A 92 4.21 5.36 -13.53
N ILE A 93 4.28 4.46 -14.52
CA ILE A 93 4.21 3.02 -14.26
C ILE A 93 5.42 2.55 -13.44
N GLU A 94 6.62 3.03 -13.78
CA GLU A 94 7.82 2.69 -13.01
C GLU A 94 7.75 3.15 -11.56
N ASP A 95 7.23 4.36 -11.32
CA ASP A 95 7.06 4.88 -9.97
C ASP A 95 6.02 4.07 -9.19
N ALA A 96 4.92 3.71 -9.83
CA ALA A 96 3.92 2.86 -9.20
C ALA A 96 4.51 1.51 -8.82
N LEU A 97 5.30 0.91 -9.70
CA LEU A 97 5.97 -0.37 -9.44
C LEU A 97 6.95 -0.26 -8.27
N LYS A 98 7.74 0.81 -8.21
CA LYS A 98 8.66 1.06 -7.10
C LYS A 98 7.92 1.13 -5.76
N GLY A 99 6.80 1.84 -5.74
CA GLY A 99 5.99 1.94 -4.52
C GLY A 99 5.47 0.59 -4.07
N VAL A 100 4.94 -0.20 -5.00
CA VAL A 100 4.42 -1.53 -4.68
C VAL A 100 5.54 -2.46 -4.20
N ASP A 101 6.68 -2.50 -4.91
CA ASP A 101 7.80 -3.39 -4.54
C ASP A 101 8.39 -3.02 -3.18
N ASN A 102 8.67 -1.73 -2.94
CA ASN A 102 9.39 -1.31 -1.73
C ASN A 102 8.50 -1.30 -0.49
N TYR A 103 7.30 -0.73 -0.60
CA TYR A 103 6.41 -0.56 0.57
C TYR A 103 5.31 -1.61 0.62
N GLY A 104 4.76 -1.97 -0.53
CA GLY A 104 3.66 -2.93 -0.57
C GLY A 104 4.10 -4.38 -0.37
N ILE A 105 5.33 -4.72 -0.75
CA ILE A 105 5.83 -6.09 -0.68
C ILE A 105 6.97 -6.21 0.34
N HIS A 106 8.11 -5.58 0.10
CA HIS A 106 9.29 -5.78 0.95
C HIS A 106 9.06 -5.40 2.40
N TYR A 107 8.53 -4.22 2.64
CA TYR A 107 8.25 -3.77 4.00
C TYR A 107 7.20 -4.65 4.68
N SER A 108 6.15 -5.01 3.95
CA SER A 108 5.10 -5.87 4.49
C SER A 108 5.61 -7.26 4.82
N GLU A 109 6.52 -7.81 3.99
CA GLU A 109 7.15 -9.10 4.28
C GLU A 109 7.97 -9.07 5.57
N GLU A 110 8.69 -7.97 5.81
CA GLU A 110 9.44 -7.81 7.06
C GLU A 110 8.51 -7.82 8.28
N VAL A 111 7.38 -7.12 8.19
CA VAL A 111 6.39 -7.11 9.27
C VAL A 111 5.80 -8.50 9.48
N ALA A 112 5.52 -9.23 8.40
CA ALA A 112 4.93 -10.57 8.49
C ALA A 112 5.87 -11.58 9.17
N LYS A 113 7.18 -11.33 9.15
CA LYS A 113 8.17 -12.19 9.83
C LYS A 113 8.31 -11.86 11.31
N GLY A 114 7.70 -10.77 11.77
CA GLY A 114 7.84 -10.30 13.14
C GLY A 114 6.84 -10.90 14.10
N ASP A 115 6.30 -10.07 14.98
CA ASP A 115 5.54 -10.51 16.16
C ASP A 115 4.04 -10.67 15.94
N LEU A 116 3.60 -10.82 14.69
CA LEU A 116 2.17 -10.93 14.41
C LEU A 116 1.59 -12.26 14.89
N ASP A 117 0.38 -12.20 15.46
CA ASP A 117 -0.42 -13.39 15.73
C ASP A 117 -0.88 -14.00 14.40
N LEU A 118 -1.37 -15.24 14.47
CA LEU A 118 -1.72 -16.00 13.27
C LEU A 118 -2.74 -15.31 12.37
N GLU A 119 -3.80 -14.74 12.97
CA GLU A 119 -4.85 -14.07 12.18
C GLU A 119 -4.35 -12.78 11.54
N SER A 120 -3.58 -11.98 12.27
CA SER A 120 -2.99 -10.75 11.72
C SER A 120 -2.00 -11.09 10.59
N LYS A 121 -1.21 -12.15 10.78
CA LYS A 121 -0.27 -12.61 9.75
C LYS A 121 -1.00 -13.03 8.48
N ARG A 122 -2.13 -13.72 8.61
CA ARG A 122 -2.93 -14.11 7.45
C ARG A 122 -3.40 -12.90 6.67
N ILE A 123 -3.87 -11.87 7.37
CA ILE A 123 -4.35 -10.64 6.74
C ILE A 123 -3.21 -9.93 6.02
N VAL A 124 -2.04 -9.82 6.67
CA VAL A 124 -0.87 -9.20 6.05
C VAL A 124 -0.42 -9.98 4.81
N GLU A 125 -0.44 -11.31 4.87
CA GLU A 125 -0.10 -12.14 3.72
C GLU A 125 -1.08 -11.95 2.55
N ASP A 126 -2.38 -11.78 2.83
CA ASP A 126 -3.36 -11.46 1.80
C ASP A 126 -3.04 -10.11 1.12
N VAL A 127 -2.66 -9.12 1.92
CA VAL A 127 -2.26 -7.80 1.40
C VAL A 127 -1.01 -7.94 0.52
N ILE A 128 -0.02 -8.69 0.98
CA ILE A 128 1.22 -8.94 0.22
C ILE A 128 0.91 -9.60 -1.12
N ASN A 129 0.06 -10.62 -1.11
CA ASN A 129 -0.31 -11.34 -2.34
C ASN A 129 -1.03 -10.42 -3.32
N SER A 130 -1.92 -9.56 -2.84
CA SER A 130 -2.57 -8.55 -3.65
C SER A 130 -1.53 -7.63 -4.31
N ASN A 131 -0.57 -7.16 -3.52
CA ASN A 131 0.49 -6.28 -4.03
C ASN A 131 1.40 -6.99 -5.02
N ARG A 132 1.67 -8.28 -4.85
CA ARG A 132 2.44 -9.06 -5.82
C ARG A 132 1.74 -9.12 -7.17
N ARG A 133 0.42 -9.29 -7.18
CA ARG A 133 -0.35 -9.26 -8.42
C ARG A 133 -0.26 -7.89 -9.10
N HIS A 134 -0.36 -6.82 -8.32
CA HIS A 134 -0.22 -5.46 -8.84
C HIS A 134 1.17 -5.24 -9.44
N ALA A 135 2.22 -5.69 -8.77
CA ALA A 135 3.59 -5.56 -9.26
C ALA A 135 3.76 -6.30 -10.60
N GLU A 136 3.23 -7.50 -10.70
CA GLU A 136 3.31 -8.28 -11.93
C GLU A 136 2.56 -7.60 -13.08
N GLU A 137 1.38 -7.07 -12.80
CA GLU A 137 0.60 -6.35 -13.80
C GLU A 137 1.36 -5.10 -14.28
N LEU A 138 1.97 -4.36 -13.36
CA LEU A 138 2.76 -3.17 -13.71
C LEU A 138 4.00 -3.53 -14.54
N ARG A 139 4.68 -4.63 -14.21
CA ARG A 139 5.82 -5.10 -15.00
C ARG A 139 5.42 -5.45 -16.42
N GLN A 140 4.27 -6.09 -16.59
CA GLN A 140 3.77 -6.42 -17.92
C GLN A 140 3.48 -5.17 -18.75
N LEU A 141 3.02 -4.10 -18.13
CA LEU A 141 2.76 -2.84 -18.81
C LEU A 141 4.05 -2.17 -19.30
N LEU A 142 5.20 -2.51 -18.72
CA LEU A 142 6.51 -1.96 -19.10
C LEU A 142 7.20 -2.74 -20.21
N GLN A 143 6.67 -3.88 -20.60
CA GLN A 143 7.24 -4.72 -21.67
C GLN A 143 6.87 -4.26 -23.08
#